data_bcd1af1ddfde3828751d429330c216be
#
_entry.id   bcd1af1ddfde3828751d429330c216be
#
_cell.length_a   1.000
_cell.length_b   1.000
_cell.length_c   1.000
_cell.angle_alpha   90.00
_cell.angle_beta   90.00
_cell.angle_gamma   90.00
#
_symmetry.space_group_name_H-M   'P 1'
#
loop_
_entity.id
_entity.type
_entity.pdbx_description
1 polymer ?
#
loop_
_entity_poly.entity_id
_entity_poly.type
_entity_poly.pdbx_seq_one_letter_code
_entity_poly.pdbx_strand_id
1 'polypeptide(L)'
;MSLSLNPAAVQFAKRLIEDGHYKNDQGHWGEHNPNTNAQNDYLSKHENEEYGQWHLGLDISKAEDKKGRYHFPYGDYKTVHRDGLIAAKERAAQQGYADIEKAADELLALLEKNA
;
A
#
# COMPACT_ATOMS: atom_id res chain seq x y z
N MET A 1 -7.87 18.02 -4.85
CA MET A 1 -7.06 16.85 -5.23
C MET A 1 -7.89 15.60 -5.08
N SER A 2 -7.89 14.74 -6.07
CA SER A 2 -8.69 13.52 -6.06
C SER A 2 -7.78 12.31 -6.24
N LEU A 3 -7.92 11.32 -5.36
CA LEU A 3 -7.19 10.06 -5.46
C LEU A 3 -8.12 8.96 -5.96
N SER A 4 -7.56 8.07 -6.75
CA SER A 4 -8.28 6.90 -7.27
C SER A 4 -7.71 5.63 -6.67
N LEU A 5 -8.56 4.62 -6.49
CA LEU A 5 -8.10 3.30 -6.08
C LEU A 5 -7.17 2.73 -7.15
N ASN A 6 -6.10 2.07 -6.70
CA ASN A 6 -5.15 1.39 -7.58
C ASN A 6 -5.46 -0.10 -7.61
N PRO A 7 -6.21 -0.61 -8.58
CA PRO A 7 -6.56 -2.03 -8.63
C PRO A 7 -5.36 -2.97 -8.74
N ALA A 8 -4.30 -2.52 -9.40
CA ALA A 8 -3.08 -3.32 -9.52
C ALA A 8 -2.45 -3.59 -8.16
N ALA A 9 -2.47 -2.59 -7.26
CA ALA A 9 -1.97 -2.75 -5.90
C ALA A 9 -2.82 -3.75 -5.11
N VAL A 10 -4.14 -3.70 -5.27
CA VAL A 10 -5.05 -4.64 -4.59
C VAL A 10 -4.73 -6.07 -5.00
N GLN A 11 -4.60 -6.33 -6.30
CA GLN A 11 -4.28 -7.67 -6.80
C GLN A 11 -2.91 -8.13 -6.36
N PHE A 12 -1.93 -7.24 -6.37
CA PHE A 12 -0.57 -7.55 -5.94
C PHE A 12 -0.53 -7.90 -4.44
N ALA A 13 -1.22 -7.12 -3.62
CA ALA A 13 -1.31 -7.38 -2.17
C ALA A 13 -2.00 -8.70 -1.88
N LYS A 14 -3.07 -9.03 -2.62
CA LYS A 14 -3.77 -10.32 -2.46
C LYS A 14 -2.82 -11.48 -2.71
N ARG A 15 -2.04 -11.42 -3.77
CA ARG A 15 -1.07 -12.48 -4.09
C ARG A 15 -0.01 -12.61 -3.01
N LEU A 16 0.51 -11.50 -2.52
CA LEU A 16 1.51 -11.54 -1.45
C LEU A 16 0.95 -12.20 -0.19
N ILE A 17 -0.27 -11.84 0.18
CA ILE A 17 -0.93 -12.42 1.36
C ILE A 17 -1.15 -13.93 1.17
N GLU A 18 -1.66 -14.33 0.01
CA GLU A 18 -1.92 -15.74 -0.29
C GLU A 18 -0.64 -16.56 -0.33
N ASP A 19 0.48 -15.96 -0.73
CA ASP A 19 1.78 -16.61 -0.79
C ASP A 19 2.53 -16.58 0.55
N GLY A 20 1.93 -15.99 1.58
CA GLY A 20 2.54 -15.94 2.91
C GLY A 20 3.52 -14.78 3.11
N HIS A 21 3.59 -13.85 2.16
CA HIS A 21 4.49 -12.68 2.24
C HIS A 21 3.82 -11.53 2.96
N TYR A 22 3.52 -11.72 4.25
CA TYR A 22 2.90 -10.68 5.07
C TYR A 22 3.42 -10.74 6.50
N LYS A 23 3.25 -9.62 7.21
CA LYS A 23 3.56 -9.50 8.64
C LYS A 23 2.26 -9.19 9.38
N ASN A 24 1.93 -10.01 10.37
CA ASN A 24 0.77 -9.81 11.23
C ASN A 24 1.17 -8.97 12.44
N ASP A 25 1.72 -7.78 12.18
CA ASP A 25 2.23 -6.88 13.20
C ASP A 25 1.13 -5.97 13.77
N GLN A 26 1.44 -5.32 14.88
CA GLN A 26 0.49 -4.43 15.55
C GLN A 26 1.22 -3.20 16.09
N GLY A 27 0.78 -2.02 15.65
CA GLY A 27 1.20 -0.75 16.23
C GLY A 27 2.59 -0.26 15.87
N HIS A 28 3.21 -0.81 14.82
CA HIS A 28 4.60 -0.48 14.49
C HIS A 28 4.80 0.05 13.07
N TRP A 29 3.72 0.46 12.39
CA TRP A 29 3.83 0.92 11.00
C TRP A 29 4.76 2.11 10.85
N GLY A 30 4.80 3.02 11.83
CA GLY A 30 5.72 4.15 11.80
C GLY A 30 7.19 3.74 11.72
N GLU A 31 7.52 2.58 12.27
CA GLU A 31 8.88 2.03 12.23
C GLU A 31 9.17 1.27 10.93
N HIS A 32 8.16 0.65 10.34
CA HIS A 32 8.30 -0.20 9.16
C HIS A 32 7.97 0.51 7.85
N ASN A 33 7.31 1.66 7.92
CA ASN A 33 6.97 2.42 6.72
C ASN A 33 8.27 2.88 6.04
N PRO A 34 8.48 2.53 4.77
CA PRO A 34 9.73 2.88 4.08
C PRO A 34 9.98 4.40 4.07
N ASN A 35 11.18 4.79 4.50
CA ASN A 35 11.58 6.18 4.47
C ASN A 35 12.01 6.59 3.05
N THR A 36 12.37 7.87 2.87
CA THR A 36 12.75 8.41 1.57
C THR A 36 13.93 7.65 0.95
N ASN A 37 14.92 7.26 1.76
CA ASN A 37 16.08 6.51 1.26
C ASN A 37 15.68 5.13 0.75
N ALA A 38 14.79 4.43 1.47
CA ALA A 38 14.30 3.12 1.06
C ALA A 38 13.48 3.23 -0.23
N GLN A 39 12.65 4.27 -0.34
CA GLN A 39 11.86 4.54 -1.54
C GLN A 39 12.75 4.78 -2.75
N ASN A 40 13.78 5.60 -2.60
CA ASN A 40 14.69 5.92 -3.67
C ASN A 40 15.53 4.70 -4.09
N ASP A 41 15.95 3.89 -3.12
CA ASP A 41 16.68 2.65 -3.40
C ASP A 41 15.82 1.69 -4.22
N TYR A 42 14.56 1.51 -3.85
CA TYR A 42 13.64 0.65 -4.59
C TYR A 42 13.45 1.18 -6.03
N LEU A 43 13.20 2.48 -6.17
CA LEU A 43 13.00 3.10 -7.48
C LEU A 43 14.23 3.03 -8.37
N SER A 44 15.43 2.97 -7.80
CA SER A 44 16.67 2.83 -8.59
C SER A 44 16.82 1.44 -9.19
N LYS A 45 16.12 0.43 -8.65
CA LYS A 45 16.21 -0.97 -9.05
C LYS A 45 14.97 -1.49 -9.75
N HIS A 46 13.85 -0.75 -9.66
CA HIS A 46 12.54 -1.17 -10.17
C HIS A 46 11.88 -0.03 -10.94
N GLU A 47 10.91 -0.38 -11.77
CA GLU A 47 10.14 0.61 -12.51
C GLU A 47 9.10 1.29 -11.61
N ASN A 48 8.62 2.46 -12.05
CA ASN A 48 7.60 3.21 -11.31
C ASN A 48 6.31 2.42 -11.14
N GLU A 49 5.95 1.60 -12.11
CA GLU A 49 4.79 0.72 -12.02
C GLU A 49 4.92 -0.26 -10.85
N GLU A 50 6.11 -0.84 -10.68
CA GLU A 50 6.36 -1.75 -9.56
C GLU A 50 6.29 -1.03 -8.22
N TYR A 51 6.84 0.17 -8.16
CA TYR A 51 6.73 1.02 -6.96
C TYR A 51 5.27 1.30 -6.63
N GLY A 52 4.47 1.60 -7.65
CA GLY A 52 3.04 1.90 -7.49
C GLY A 52 2.24 0.73 -6.92
N GLN A 53 2.66 -0.51 -7.18
CA GLN A 53 1.97 -1.70 -6.66
C GLN A 53 1.96 -1.77 -5.14
N TRP A 54 2.82 -1.02 -4.47
CA TRP A 54 2.88 -0.95 -3.00
C TRP A 54 2.01 0.16 -2.42
N HIS A 55 1.17 0.77 -3.26
CA HIS A 55 0.32 1.92 -2.86
C HIS A 55 -1.11 1.69 -3.33
N LEU A 56 -2.07 1.82 -2.42
CA LEU A 56 -3.48 1.58 -2.72
C LEU A 56 -4.15 2.75 -3.46
N GLY A 57 -3.56 3.94 -3.43
CA GLY A 57 -4.13 5.12 -4.06
C GLY A 57 -3.22 5.74 -5.10
N LEU A 58 -3.83 6.33 -6.13
CA LEU A 58 -3.12 7.03 -7.20
C LEU A 58 -3.70 8.43 -7.39
N ASP A 59 -2.81 9.42 -7.50
CA ASP A 59 -3.16 10.75 -7.96
C ASP A 59 -2.86 10.80 -9.47
N ILE A 60 -3.87 10.54 -10.27
CA ILE A 60 -3.71 10.43 -11.73
C ILE A 60 -3.42 11.76 -12.41
N SER A 61 -3.51 12.88 -11.68
CA SER A 61 -3.11 14.18 -12.20
C SER A 61 -1.59 14.35 -12.26
N LYS A 62 -0.85 13.46 -11.63
CA LYS A 62 0.61 13.49 -11.61
C LYS A 62 1.19 12.39 -12.51
N ALA A 63 2.35 12.65 -13.10
CA ALA A 63 3.01 11.72 -14.00
C ALA A 63 3.51 10.47 -13.25
N GLU A 64 3.65 9.37 -13.98
CA GLU A 64 4.06 8.08 -13.41
C GLU A 64 5.44 8.13 -12.74
N ASP A 65 6.34 8.98 -13.23
CA ASP A 65 7.68 9.13 -12.67
C ASP A 65 7.74 10.02 -11.43
N LYS A 66 6.60 10.53 -10.95
CA LYS A 66 6.52 11.38 -9.76
C LYS A 66 6.06 10.56 -8.56
N LYS A 67 6.82 10.61 -7.47
CA LYS A 67 6.45 9.91 -6.22
C LYS A 67 5.13 10.42 -5.66
N GLY A 68 4.80 11.69 -5.90
CA GLY A 68 3.53 12.27 -5.47
C GLY A 68 2.28 11.67 -6.11
N ARG A 69 2.43 10.86 -7.16
CA ARG A 69 1.33 10.09 -7.75
C ARG A 69 0.85 8.98 -6.82
N TYR A 70 1.73 8.42 -5.98
CA TYR A 70 1.48 7.20 -5.22
C TYR A 70 1.19 7.50 -3.76
N HIS A 71 0.04 7.00 -3.27
CA HIS A 71 -0.48 7.27 -1.93
C HIS A 71 -0.93 5.97 -1.25
N PHE A 72 -1.01 5.99 0.07
CA PHE A 72 -1.48 4.88 0.90
C PHE A 72 -0.57 3.66 0.78
N PRO A 73 0.71 3.77 1.17
CA PRO A 73 1.60 2.61 1.21
C PRO A 73 1.15 1.63 2.29
N TYR A 74 1.33 0.33 2.03
CA TYR A 74 0.87 -0.72 2.96
C TYR A 74 1.92 -1.78 3.23
N GLY A 75 3.12 -1.68 2.66
CA GLY A 75 4.14 -2.69 2.79
C GLY A 75 5.55 -2.12 2.75
N ASP A 76 6.54 -3.01 2.92
CA ASP A 76 7.95 -2.65 3.01
C ASP A 76 8.75 -3.04 1.77
N TYR A 77 8.07 -3.21 0.62
CA TYR A 77 8.64 -3.65 -0.67
C TYR A 77 9.05 -5.12 -0.69
N LYS A 78 8.68 -5.88 0.33
CA LYS A 78 8.89 -7.33 0.39
C LYS A 78 7.65 -8.03 0.91
N THR A 79 7.02 -7.45 1.94
CA THR A 79 5.86 -8.04 2.60
C THR A 79 4.77 -7.00 2.81
N VAL A 80 3.53 -7.48 2.87
CA VAL A 80 2.39 -6.67 3.30
C VAL A 80 2.44 -6.57 4.82
N HIS A 81 2.24 -5.39 5.37
CA HIS A 81 2.14 -5.21 6.82
C HIS A 81 0.69 -5.00 7.22
N ARG A 82 0.23 -5.75 8.22
CA ARG A 82 -1.11 -5.58 8.76
C ARG A 82 -1.32 -4.13 9.22
N ASP A 83 -0.34 -3.59 9.93
CA ASP A 83 -0.38 -2.20 10.38
C ASP A 83 -0.42 -1.21 9.22
N GLY A 84 0.27 -1.51 8.13
CA GLY A 84 0.23 -0.67 6.93
C GLY A 84 -1.16 -0.60 6.33
N LEU A 85 -1.86 -1.73 6.30
CA LEU A 85 -3.24 -1.79 5.82
C LEU A 85 -4.18 -1.03 6.75
N ILE A 86 -4.00 -1.15 8.06
CA ILE A 86 -4.79 -0.42 9.04
C ILE A 86 -4.58 1.09 8.89
N ALA A 87 -3.31 1.51 8.74
CA ALA A 87 -3.00 2.93 8.55
C ALA A 87 -3.62 3.47 7.26
N ALA A 88 -3.55 2.70 6.18
CA ALA A 88 -4.16 3.09 4.91
C ALA A 88 -5.67 3.20 5.03
N LYS A 89 -6.32 2.24 5.69
CA LYS A 89 -7.76 2.24 5.93
C LYS A 89 -8.19 3.47 6.73
N GLU A 90 -7.52 3.73 7.83
CA GLU A 90 -7.86 4.86 8.70
C GLU A 90 -7.69 6.19 7.98
N ARG A 91 -6.60 6.37 7.26
CA ARG A 91 -6.33 7.59 6.52
C ARG A 91 -7.34 7.80 5.40
N ALA A 92 -7.68 6.74 4.67
CA ALA A 92 -8.68 6.81 3.60
C ALA A 92 -10.04 7.20 4.17
N ALA A 93 -10.43 6.64 5.32
CA ALA A 93 -11.67 6.99 5.98
C ALA A 93 -11.70 8.46 6.38
N GLN A 94 -10.61 8.97 6.95
CA GLN A 94 -10.50 10.38 7.35
C GLN A 94 -10.60 11.33 6.16
N GLN A 95 -10.10 10.92 5.00
CA GLN A 95 -10.08 11.76 3.80
C GLN A 95 -11.28 11.51 2.88
N GLY A 96 -12.17 10.58 3.24
CA GLY A 96 -13.39 10.35 2.48
C GLY A 96 -13.22 9.47 1.25
N TYR A 97 -12.17 8.67 1.16
CA TYR A 97 -11.94 7.73 0.06
C TYR A 97 -12.50 6.35 0.39
N ALA A 98 -13.81 6.20 0.26
CA ALA A 98 -14.53 4.99 0.67
C ALA A 98 -14.07 3.73 -0.08
N ASP A 99 -13.73 3.85 -1.36
CA ASP A 99 -13.25 2.71 -2.16
C ASP A 99 -11.89 2.21 -1.70
N ILE A 100 -10.99 3.12 -1.34
CA ILE A 100 -9.65 2.76 -0.82
C ILE A 100 -9.79 2.17 0.58
N GLU A 101 -10.64 2.75 1.42
CA GLU A 101 -10.94 2.21 2.74
C GLU A 101 -11.47 0.78 2.66
N LYS A 102 -12.42 0.54 1.75
CA LYS A 102 -13.01 -0.78 1.55
C LYS A 102 -11.97 -1.79 1.07
N ALA A 103 -11.11 -1.39 0.13
CA ALA A 103 -10.06 -2.27 -0.37
C ALA A 103 -9.08 -2.66 0.74
N ALA A 104 -8.67 -1.71 1.57
CA ALA A 104 -7.79 -1.99 2.70
C ALA A 104 -8.44 -2.93 3.69
N ASP A 105 -9.74 -2.75 3.96
CA ASP A 105 -10.49 -3.62 4.86
C ASP A 105 -10.58 -5.05 4.34
N GLU A 106 -10.84 -5.21 3.05
CA GLU A 106 -10.87 -6.54 2.42
C GLU A 106 -9.52 -7.23 2.49
N LEU A 107 -8.43 -6.50 2.28
CA LEU A 107 -7.07 -7.05 2.39
C LEU A 107 -6.75 -7.45 3.83
N LEU A 108 -7.19 -6.67 4.81
CA LEU A 108 -7.05 -7.00 6.22
C LEU A 108 -7.78 -8.30 6.56
N ALA A 109 -9.01 -8.46 6.07
CA ALA A 109 -9.79 -9.68 6.29
C ALA A 109 -9.09 -10.89 5.70
N LEU A 110 -8.53 -10.75 4.49
CA LEU A 110 -7.79 -11.81 3.84
C LEU A 110 -6.52 -12.19 4.62
N LEU A 111 -5.78 -11.19 5.09
CA LEU A 111 -4.57 -11.41 5.89
C LEU A 111 -4.91 -12.17 7.18
N GLU A 112 -5.94 -11.73 7.89
CA GLU A 112 -6.37 -12.37 9.14
C GLU A 112 -6.83 -13.81 8.91
N LYS A 113 -7.47 -14.08 7.78
CA LYS A 113 -7.89 -15.43 7.41
C LYS A 113 -6.69 -16.35 7.16
N ASN A 114 -5.60 -15.81 6.65
CA ASN A 114 -4.39 -16.58 6.33
C ASN A 114 -3.38 -16.65 7.49
N ALA A 115 -3.58 -15.83 8.50
CA ALA A 115 -2.67 -15.75 9.65
C ALA A 115 -2.84 -16.91 10.62
#